data_e96c808c298c653090f5447fbf4ff90a
#
_entry.id   e96c808c298c653090f5447fbf4ff90a
#
_cell.length_a   1.000
_cell.length_b   1.000
_cell.length_c   1.000
_cell.angle_alpha   90.00
_cell.angle_beta   90.00
_cell.angle_gamma   90.00
#
_symmetry.space_group_name_H-M   'P 1'
#
loop_
_entity.id
_entity.type
_entity.pdbx_description
1 polymer ?
#
loop_
_entity_poly.entity_id
_entity_poly.type
_entity_poly.pdbx_seq_one_letter_code
_entity_poly.pdbx_strand_id
1 'polypeptide(L)'
;SDMEKPYLISEYNGHMYPTKTFDWEEHRAEHALRHANVLDAVAAEEDIAGCFGWCMFDYNTHKDFGSGDRICYHGVMDMFRNPKLAAAVYACQQEKEPVLELSSSMDIGEHPGCNRGETYIFTNADKVRMYKNDRFIKEYSAADSPYTHLKHGPILIDDFIGDALQEEHMKPGQEAGVKKALNAFTRFGFAKLPKSIYATGIWLILRYHMNMEEAVRLYNKYIGDWGGTSTTYRFEAVMVDVSTRQERVVKTII
;
A
#
# COMPACT_ATOMS: atom_id res chain seq x y z
N SER A 1 -4.46 -37.31 0.76
CA SER A 1 -3.73 -36.63 1.82
C SER A 1 -4.13 -37.24 3.16
N ASP A 2 -3.15 -37.51 4.02
CA ASP A 2 -3.37 -37.96 5.37
C ASP A 2 -3.78 -36.77 6.24
N MET A 3 -5.07 -36.63 6.49
CA MET A 3 -5.65 -35.49 7.22
C MET A 3 -5.30 -35.49 8.72
N GLU A 4 -4.62 -36.53 9.22
CA GLU A 4 -4.17 -36.62 10.61
C GLU A 4 -2.77 -36.05 10.84
N LYS A 5 -2.07 -35.63 9.76
CA LYS A 5 -0.72 -35.08 9.83
C LYS A 5 -0.71 -33.61 9.43
N PRO A 6 0.12 -32.77 10.09
CA PRO A 6 0.30 -31.39 9.69
C PRO A 6 0.81 -31.29 8.25
N TYR A 7 0.22 -30.41 7.47
CA TYR A 7 0.57 -30.19 6.09
C TYR A 7 1.63 -29.08 5.96
N LEU A 8 2.64 -29.31 5.14
CA LEU A 8 3.69 -28.34 4.85
C LEU A 8 3.67 -28.03 3.35
N ILE A 9 3.51 -26.75 3.00
CA ILE A 9 3.61 -26.28 1.62
C ILE A 9 5.08 -26.03 1.33
N SER A 10 5.71 -26.92 0.55
CA SER A 10 7.15 -26.87 0.27
C SER A 10 7.54 -25.77 -0.72
N GLU A 11 6.61 -25.26 -1.52
CA GLU A 11 6.84 -24.18 -2.46
C GLU A 11 5.54 -23.47 -2.84
N TYR A 12 5.59 -22.15 -2.93
CA TYR A 12 4.57 -21.31 -3.56
C TYR A 12 5.20 -20.15 -4.31
N ASN A 13 4.44 -19.48 -5.18
CA ASN A 13 4.90 -18.41 -6.07
C ASN A 13 6.05 -18.79 -7.03
N GLY A 14 6.24 -20.10 -7.32
CA GLY A 14 7.22 -20.56 -8.29
C GLY A 14 6.85 -20.28 -9.76
N HIS A 15 5.71 -19.61 -10.01
CA HIS A 15 5.30 -19.21 -11.35
C HIS A 15 5.96 -17.89 -11.77
N MET A 16 5.96 -17.64 -13.08
CA MET A 16 6.69 -16.52 -13.68
C MET A 16 6.03 -15.17 -13.40
N TYR A 17 6.55 -14.46 -12.40
CA TYR A 17 6.25 -13.04 -12.15
C TYR A 17 7.54 -12.31 -11.80
N PRO A 18 8.47 -12.18 -12.77
CA PRO A 18 9.78 -11.59 -12.53
C PRO A 18 9.62 -10.13 -12.12
N THR A 19 10.29 -9.72 -11.04
CA THR A 19 10.22 -8.37 -10.51
C THR A 19 11.61 -7.86 -10.17
N LYS A 20 11.98 -6.74 -10.79
CA LYS A 20 13.26 -6.04 -10.56
C LYS A 20 13.06 -4.90 -9.56
N THR A 21 14.12 -4.48 -8.91
CA THR A 21 14.08 -3.35 -7.95
C THR A 21 13.66 -2.03 -8.58
N PHE A 22 13.88 -1.88 -9.89
CA PHE A 22 13.57 -0.68 -10.67
C PHE A 22 12.32 -0.81 -11.56
N ASP A 23 11.55 -1.88 -11.43
CA ASP A 23 10.24 -1.97 -12.06
C ASP A 23 9.29 -0.91 -11.47
N TRP A 24 8.27 -0.53 -12.23
CA TRP A 24 7.28 0.45 -11.77
C TRP A 24 6.62 0.02 -10.45
N GLU A 25 6.14 0.98 -9.71
CA GLU A 25 5.64 0.77 -8.34
C GLU A 25 4.48 -0.22 -8.27
N GLU A 26 3.51 -0.15 -9.19
CA GLU A 26 2.38 -1.09 -9.26
C GLU A 26 2.84 -2.54 -9.42
N HIS A 27 3.86 -2.80 -10.26
CA HIS A 27 4.41 -4.13 -10.46
C HIS A 27 5.13 -4.66 -9.22
N ARG A 28 5.93 -3.79 -8.56
CA ARG A 28 6.61 -4.15 -7.30
C ARG A 28 5.61 -4.39 -6.16
N ALA A 29 4.53 -3.59 -6.09
CA ALA A 29 3.45 -3.78 -5.13
C ALA A 29 2.73 -5.10 -5.37
N GLU A 30 2.35 -5.41 -6.61
CA GLU A 30 1.69 -6.67 -6.98
C GLU A 30 2.55 -7.88 -6.59
N HIS A 31 3.88 -7.83 -6.81
CA HIS A 31 4.79 -8.89 -6.36
C HIS A 31 4.70 -9.12 -4.85
N ALA A 32 4.73 -8.05 -4.06
CA ALA A 32 4.60 -8.15 -2.60
C ALA A 32 3.23 -8.70 -2.17
N LEU A 33 2.15 -8.21 -2.79
CA LEU A 33 0.79 -8.65 -2.48
C LEU A 33 0.54 -10.11 -2.82
N ARG A 34 1.17 -10.66 -3.87
CA ARG A 34 1.11 -12.10 -4.19
C ARG A 34 1.67 -12.96 -3.05
N HIS A 35 2.77 -12.54 -2.43
CA HIS A 35 3.30 -13.20 -1.24
C HIS A 35 2.35 -13.05 -0.04
N ALA A 36 1.83 -11.86 0.20
CA ALA A 36 0.88 -11.61 1.29
C ALA A 36 -0.40 -12.46 1.14
N ASN A 37 -0.95 -12.58 -0.09
CA ASN A 37 -2.15 -13.39 -0.37
C ASN A 37 -1.96 -14.85 0.04
N VAL A 38 -0.82 -15.44 -0.31
CA VAL A 38 -0.55 -16.85 0.05
C VAL A 38 -0.35 -16.98 1.56
N LEU A 39 0.42 -16.09 2.18
CA LEU A 39 0.66 -16.13 3.62
C LEU A 39 -0.63 -15.96 4.43
N ASP A 40 -1.52 -15.06 4.02
CA ASP A 40 -2.82 -14.87 4.67
C ASP A 40 -3.71 -16.11 4.53
N ALA A 41 -3.75 -16.71 3.33
CA ALA A 41 -4.49 -17.95 3.10
C ALA A 41 -3.94 -19.14 3.92
N VAL A 42 -2.61 -19.25 4.04
CA VAL A 42 -1.96 -20.26 4.88
C VAL A 42 -2.27 -20.04 6.36
N ALA A 43 -2.24 -18.79 6.81
CA ALA A 43 -2.53 -18.43 8.21
C ALA A 43 -4.00 -18.66 8.58
N ALA A 44 -4.90 -18.75 7.59
CA ALA A 44 -6.32 -19.05 7.80
C ALA A 44 -6.57 -20.55 8.07
N GLU A 45 -5.61 -21.44 7.77
CA GLU A 45 -5.79 -22.89 7.79
C GLU A 45 -5.02 -23.51 8.96
N GLU A 46 -5.75 -24.04 9.95
CA GLU A 46 -5.15 -24.64 11.16
C GLU A 46 -4.32 -25.90 10.88
N ASP A 47 -4.61 -26.64 9.81
CA ASP A 47 -3.92 -27.88 9.44
C ASP A 47 -2.61 -27.64 8.68
N ILE A 48 -2.29 -26.40 8.32
CA ILE A 48 -1.06 -26.06 7.62
C ILE A 48 0.00 -25.61 8.61
N ALA A 49 1.05 -26.44 8.79
CA ALA A 49 2.15 -26.15 9.71
C ALA A 49 3.11 -25.06 9.23
N GLY A 50 3.11 -24.75 7.92
CA GLY A 50 3.96 -23.71 7.35
C GLY A 50 4.09 -23.80 5.83
N CYS A 51 4.79 -22.82 5.27
CA CYS A 51 5.01 -22.72 3.83
C CYS A 51 6.34 -22.06 3.48
N PHE A 52 6.87 -22.36 2.28
CA PHE A 52 8.10 -21.77 1.75
C PHE A 52 7.83 -21.10 0.42
N GLY A 53 8.13 -19.82 0.34
CA GLY A 53 8.02 -19.03 -0.90
C GLY A 53 9.20 -19.24 -1.83
N TRP A 54 8.95 -19.34 -3.11
CA TRP A 54 9.97 -19.28 -4.14
C TRP A 54 10.11 -17.82 -4.64
N CYS A 55 11.25 -17.16 -4.41
CA CYS A 55 12.40 -17.64 -3.64
C CYS A 55 13.03 -16.45 -2.88
N MET A 56 14.07 -16.71 -2.06
CA MET A 56 14.69 -15.67 -1.25
C MET A 56 15.49 -14.67 -2.09
N PHE A 57 16.28 -15.16 -3.05
CA PHE A 57 17.18 -14.33 -3.86
C PHE A 57 16.93 -14.53 -5.35
N ASP A 58 17.17 -13.49 -6.13
CA ASP A 58 17.37 -13.64 -7.57
C ASP A 58 18.60 -14.50 -7.83
N TYR A 59 18.58 -15.27 -8.90
CA TYR A 59 19.68 -16.20 -9.22
C TYR A 59 19.88 -16.35 -10.73
N ASN A 60 21.08 -16.76 -11.12
CA ASN A 60 21.41 -17.07 -12.51
C ASN A 60 20.65 -18.31 -12.97
N THR A 61 20.12 -18.28 -14.17
CA THR A 61 19.40 -19.39 -14.79
C THR A 61 20.10 -19.88 -16.05
N HIS A 62 19.72 -21.06 -16.51
CA HIS A 62 20.13 -21.57 -17.80
C HIS A 62 19.46 -20.77 -18.94
N LYS A 63 20.14 -20.67 -20.10
CA LYS A 63 19.65 -19.97 -21.31
C LYS A 63 18.27 -20.43 -21.78
N ASP A 64 17.90 -21.66 -21.49
CA ASP A 64 16.64 -22.27 -21.89
C ASP A 64 15.53 -22.13 -20.83
N PHE A 65 15.80 -21.38 -19.75
CA PHE A 65 14.78 -21.00 -18.79
C PHE A 65 13.79 -20.00 -19.43
N GLY A 66 12.52 -20.31 -19.39
CA GLY A 66 11.47 -19.75 -20.24
C GLY A 66 11.24 -18.24 -20.24
N SER A 67 11.91 -17.44 -19.38
CA SER A 67 11.78 -15.99 -19.36
C SER A 67 12.63 -15.27 -20.41
N GLY A 68 13.58 -15.94 -21.05
CA GLY A 68 14.56 -15.33 -21.94
C GLY A 68 15.69 -14.56 -21.23
N ASP A 69 15.55 -14.25 -19.97
CA ASP A 69 16.58 -13.65 -19.13
C ASP A 69 17.52 -14.72 -18.57
N ARG A 70 18.80 -14.38 -18.41
CA ARG A 70 19.78 -15.25 -17.73
C ARG A 70 19.66 -15.18 -16.20
N ILE A 71 18.81 -14.30 -15.70
CA ILE A 71 18.55 -14.09 -14.28
C ILE A 71 17.09 -14.38 -14.02
N CYS A 72 16.82 -15.18 -13.02
CA CYS A 72 15.50 -15.36 -12.47
C CYS A 72 15.22 -14.27 -11.42
N TYR A 73 14.33 -13.34 -11.73
CA TYR A 73 13.98 -12.21 -10.88
C TYR A 73 12.81 -12.50 -9.92
N HIS A 74 12.68 -13.74 -9.45
CA HIS A 74 11.59 -14.15 -8.55
C HIS A 74 11.90 -13.92 -7.07
N GLY A 75 13.15 -13.57 -6.75
CA GLY A 75 13.57 -13.36 -5.38
C GLY A 75 12.81 -12.22 -4.69
N VAL A 76 12.55 -12.38 -3.40
CA VAL A 76 12.12 -11.26 -2.55
C VAL A 76 13.28 -10.30 -2.25
N MET A 77 14.52 -10.74 -2.54
CA MET A 77 15.74 -9.95 -2.57
C MET A 77 16.42 -10.08 -3.93
N ASP A 78 17.23 -9.11 -4.31
CA ASP A 78 18.05 -9.18 -5.52
C ASP A 78 19.26 -10.14 -5.38
N MET A 79 20.05 -10.29 -6.44
CA MET A 79 21.26 -11.14 -6.44
C MET A 79 22.33 -10.67 -5.45
N PHE A 80 22.30 -9.39 -5.06
CA PHE A 80 23.24 -8.78 -4.13
C PHE A 80 22.69 -8.73 -2.71
N ARG A 81 21.54 -9.37 -2.47
CA ARG A 81 20.83 -9.45 -1.19
C ARG A 81 20.19 -8.14 -0.73
N ASN A 82 20.00 -7.18 -1.64
CA ASN A 82 19.19 -6.02 -1.32
C ASN A 82 17.70 -6.41 -1.30
N PRO A 83 16.94 -5.99 -0.28
CA PRO A 83 15.53 -6.33 -0.21
C PRO A 83 14.73 -5.62 -1.31
N LYS A 84 13.84 -6.36 -1.94
CA LYS A 84 12.75 -5.82 -2.74
C LYS A 84 11.53 -5.58 -1.84
N LEU A 85 10.50 -4.90 -2.35
CA LEU A 85 9.31 -4.63 -1.56
C LEU A 85 8.67 -5.91 -0.96
N ALA A 86 8.69 -7.02 -1.70
CA ALA A 86 8.16 -8.29 -1.22
C ALA A 86 8.86 -8.83 0.05
N ALA A 87 10.12 -8.44 0.31
CA ALA A 87 10.80 -8.81 1.54
C ALA A 87 10.14 -8.18 2.78
N ALA A 88 9.50 -7.01 2.64
CA ALA A 88 8.82 -6.34 3.73
C ALA A 88 7.63 -7.17 4.25
N VAL A 89 6.97 -7.96 3.39
CA VAL A 89 5.85 -8.84 3.80
C VAL A 89 6.31 -9.82 4.87
N TYR A 90 7.49 -10.43 4.69
CA TYR A 90 8.08 -11.37 5.65
C TYR A 90 8.66 -10.64 6.86
N ALA A 91 9.38 -9.54 6.62
CA ALA A 91 10.00 -8.76 7.67
C ALA A 91 8.97 -8.21 8.68
N CYS A 92 7.76 -7.90 8.24
CA CYS A 92 6.68 -7.46 9.12
C CYS A 92 6.18 -8.55 10.08
N GLN A 93 6.39 -9.85 9.79
CA GLN A 93 5.89 -10.93 10.65
C GLN A 93 6.80 -11.21 11.87
N GLN A 94 7.92 -10.48 12.01
CA GLN A 94 8.81 -10.57 13.17
C GLN A 94 8.62 -9.37 14.13
N GLU A 95 9.11 -9.49 15.38
CA GLU A 95 8.88 -8.49 16.45
C GLU A 95 10.17 -7.82 16.96
N LYS A 96 11.33 -8.19 16.43
CA LYS A 96 12.63 -7.74 16.96
C LYS A 96 13.00 -6.34 16.50
N GLU A 97 12.78 -6.07 15.20
CA GLU A 97 13.21 -4.84 14.55
C GLU A 97 11.99 -4.09 13.99
N PRO A 98 11.88 -2.78 14.19
CA PRO A 98 10.80 -2.00 13.60
C PRO A 98 10.88 -1.99 12.07
N VAL A 99 9.78 -2.33 11.42
CA VAL A 99 9.63 -2.29 9.97
C VAL A 99 8.62 -1.21 9.60
N LEU A 100 8.99 -0.39 8.63
CA LEU A 100 8.09 0.53 7.94
C LEU A 100 8.61 0.68 6.51
N GLU A 101 7.84 0.21 5.55
CA GLU A 101 8.12 0.34 4.13
C GLU A 101 6.84 0.75 3.40
N LEU A 102 7.01 1.49 2.30
CA LEU A 102 5.90 1.94 1.45
C LEU A 102 6.04 1.32 0.07
N SER A 103 4.91 1.04 -0.58
CA SER A 103 4.93 0.55 -1.96
C SER A 103 5.19 1.65 -3.00
N SER A 104 5.19 2.91 -2.59
CA SER A 104 5.40 4.09 -3.43
C SER A 104 6.44 5.01 -2.81
N SER A 105 7.26 5.65 -3.67
CA SER A 105 8.12 6.76 -3.27
C SER A 105 7.34 8.04 -2.98
N MET A 106 6.05 8.06 -3.32
CA MET A 106 5.18 9.26 -3.30
C MET A 106 5.65 10.38 -4.25
N ASP A 107 6.64 10.10 -5.10
CA ASP A 107 7.17 11.06 -6.07
C ASP A 107 6.17 11.26 -7.21
N ILE A 108 5.81 12.51 -7.46
CA ILE A 108 4.85 12.88 -8.51
C ILE A 108 5.38 12.55 -9.91
N GLY A 109 6.70 12.49 -10.11
CA GLY A 109 7.32 12.11 -11.38
C GLY A 109 6.96 10.70 -11.84
N GLU A 110 6.71 9.79 -10.92
CA GLU A 110 6.23 8.42 -11.17
C GLU A 110 4.71 8.37 -11.44
N HIS A 111 3.97 9.46 -11.14
CA HIS A 111 2.52 9.48 -11.08
C HIS A 111 1.89 10.59 -11.91
N PRO A 112 1.76 10.42 -13.24
CA PRO A 112 1.12 11.41 -14.10
C PRO A 112 -0.27 11.83 -13.59
N GLY A 113 -0.52 13.13 -13.53
CA GLY A 113 -1.79 13.66 -13.03
C GLY A 113 -2.04 13.39 -11.55
N CYS A 114 -0.97 13.17 -10.77
CA CYS A 114 -1.02 12.89 -9.33
C CYS A 114 -1.79 11.61 -8.96
N ASN A 115 -1.91 10.71 -9.93
CA ASN A 115 -2.51 9.40 -9.73
C ASN A 115 -1.46 8.43 -9.19
N ARG A 116 -1.38 8.29 -7.86
CA ARG A 116 -0.42 7.42 -7.18
C ARG A 116 -0.77 5.93 -7.23
N GLY A 117 -1.96 5.60 -7.70
CA GLY A 117 -2.41 4.22 -7.66
C GLY A 117 -2.71 3.74 -6.23
N GLU A 118 -2.83 2.45 -6.07
CA GLU A 118 -3.00 1.83 -4.76
C GLU A 118 -1.65 1.72 -4.06
N THR A 119 -1.49 2.49 -3.00
CA THR A 119 -0.28 2.54 -2.19
C THR A 119 -0.48 1.80 -0.88
N TYR A 120 0.49 0.98 -0.50
CA TYR A 120 0.42 0.13 0.68
C TYR A 120 1.52 0.47 1.68
N ILE A 121 1.18 0.36 2.97
CA ILE A 121 2.09 0.41 4.10
C ILE A 121 2.39 -1.02 4.53
N PHE A 122 3.67 -1.33 4.73
CA PHE A 122 4.15 -2.57 5.31
C PHE A 122 4.82 -2.24 6.65
N THR A 123 4.27 -2.74 7.74
CA THR A 123 4.78 -2.42 9.08
C THR A 123 4.46 -3.52 10.09
N ASN A 124 5.29 -3.67 11.10
CA ASN A 124 5.02 -4.45 12.31
C ASN A 124 4.77 -3.56 13.54
N ALA A 125 4.63 -2.25 13.33
CA ALA A 125 4.26 -1.33 14.41
C ALA A 125 2.76 -1.43 14.73
N ASP A 126 2.40 -1.01 15.94
CA ASP A 126 0.99 -0.99 16.36
C ASP A 126 0.16 -0.01 15.54
N LYS A 127 0.78 1.12 15.13
CA LYS A 127 0.14 2.18 14.36
C LYS A 127 1.11 2.84 13.40
N VAL A 128 0.57 3.42 12.33
CA VAL A 128 1.31 4.32 11.44
C VAL A 128 0.53 5.62 11.28
N ARG A 129 1.17 6.73 11.59
CA ARG A 129 0.61 8.07 11.37
C ARG A 129 1.11 8.64 10.06
N MET A 130 0.18 9.05 9.21
CA MET A 130 0.46 9.69 7.94
C MET A 130 0.23 11.19 8.06
N TYR A 131 1.19 11.96 7.54
CA TYR A 131 1.13 13.42 7.44
C TYR A 131 1.40 13.86 6.00
N LYS A 132 0.75 14.94 5.59
CA LYS A 132 1.01 15.65 4.33
C LYS A 132 1.31 17.10 4.66
N ASN A 133 2.50 17.61 4.31
CA ASN A 133 2.95 18.96 4.64
C ASN A 133 2.77 19.27 6.14
N ASP A 134 3.24 18.35 7.00
CA ASP A 134 3.10 18.35 8.47
C ASP A 134 1.66 18.35 9.02
N ARG A 135 0.66 18.36 8.16
CA ARG A 135 -0.73 18.16 8.59
C ARG A 135 -1.01 16.66 8.76
N PHE A 136 -1.54 16.28 9.91
CA PHE A 136 -2.02 14.92 10.15
C PHE A 136 -3.14 14.55 9.18
N ILE A 137 -3.03 13.38 8.55
CA ILE A 137 -4.02 12.87 7.60
C ILE A 137 -4.84 11.75 8.23
N LYS A 138 -4.17 10.66 8.60
CA LYS A 138 -4.83 9.49 9.15
C LYS A 138 -3.84 8.63 9.97
N GLU A 139 -4.34 7.93 10.97
CA GLU A 139 -3.65 6.86 11.67
C GLU A 139 -4.17 5.52 11.15
N TYR A 140 -3.26 4.63 10.79
CA TYR A 140 -3.51 3.28 10.31
C TYR A 140 -3.02 2.27 11.33
N SER A 141 -3.66 1.11 11.37
CA SER A 141 -3.30 -0.03 12.21
C SER A 141 -3.50 -1.35 11.48
N ALA A 142 -3.12 -2.47 12.07
CA ALA A 142 -3.35 -3.79 11.50
C ALA A 142 -4.84 -4.06 11.21
N ALA A 143 -5.76 -3.42 11.94
CA ALA A 143 -7.20 -3.54 11.70
C ALA A 143 -7.67 -2.94 10.36
N ASP A 144 -6.87 -2.06 9.76
CA ASP A 144 -7.16 -1.47 8.45
C ASP A 144 -6.66 -2.35 7.29
N SER A 145 -5.96 -3.46 7.59
CA SER A 145 -5.48 -4.40 6.57
C SER A 145 -6.60 -5.31 6.09
N PRO A 146 -6.71 -5.57 4.78
CA PRO A 146 -7.61 -6.59 4.25
C PRO A 146 -7.12 -8.03 4.51
N TYR A 147 -5.89 -8.21 4.96
CA TYR A 147 -5.24 -9.48 5.27
C TYR A 147 -5.50 -9.86 6.73
N THR A 148 -6.67 -10.43 6.99
CA THR A 148 -7.20 -10.58 8.36
C THR A 148 -6.58 -11.70 9.17
N HIS A 149 -5.85 -12.62 8.53
CA HIS A 149 -5.19 -13.75 9.18
C HIS A 149 -3.70 -13.51 9.40
N LEU A 150 -3.11 -12.49 8.74
CA LEU A 150 -1.75 -12.06 9.04
C LEU A 150 -1.73 -11.12 10.23
N LYS A 151 -0.77 -11.32 11.14
CA LYS A 151 -0.56 -10.39 12.27
C LYS A 151 -0.30 -8.97 11.79
N HIS A 152 0.49 -8.83 10.72
CA HIS A 152 0.90 -7.57 10.13
C HIS A 152 0.76 -7.65 8.60
N GLY A 153 -0.48 -7.65 8.12
CA GLY A 153 -0.77 -7.61 6.68
C GLY A 153 -0.54 -6.22 6.08
N PRO A 154 -0.29 -6.12 4.76
CA PRO A 154 -0.22 -4.85 4.05
C PRO A 154 -1.46 -4.00 4.27
N ILE A 155 -1.28 -2.70 4.52
CA ILE A 155 -2.37 -1.74 4.78
C ILE A 155 -2.50 -0.81 3.59
N LEU A 156 -3.69 -0.73 3.00
CA LEU A 156 -3.96 0.17 1.89
C LEU A 156 -4.16 1.60 2.39
N ILE A 157 -3.44 2.56 1.79
CA ILE A 157 -3.69 3.98 2.02
C ILE A 157 -4.94 4.40 1.26
N ASP A 158 -6.00 4.70 1.99
CA ASP A 158 -7.32 5.04 1.47
C ASP A 158 -7.64 6.54 1.56
N ASP A 159 -6.88 7.30 2.35
CA ASP A 159 -7.09 8.72 2.60
C ASP A 159 -5.79 9.53 2.42
N PHE A 160 -5.81 10.52 1.53
CA PHE A 160 -4.71 11.47 1.26
C PHE A 160 -5.06 12.90 1.66
N ILE A 161 -6.22 13.12 2.30
CA ILE A 161 -6.80 14.44 2.53
C ILE A 161 -7.01 14.72 4.03
N GLY A 162 -7.36 13.68 4.80
CA GLY A 162 -7.65 13.82 6.22
C GLY A 162 -8.85 14.75 6.46
N ASP A 163 -8.65 15.75 7.31
CA ASP A 163 -9.63 16.79 7.67
C ASP A 163 -9.46 18.11 6.88
N ALA A 164 -8.57 18.13 5.88
CA ALA A 164 -8.21 19.37 5.18
C ALA A 164 -9.40 20.07 4.52
N LEU A 165 -10.43 19.34 4.10
CA LEU A 165 -11.64 19.90 3.50
C LEU A 165 -12.52 20.71 4.47
N GLN A 166 -12.30 20.63 5.78
CA GLN A 166 -13.02 21.46 6.75
C GLN A 166 -12.80 22.96 6.51
N GLU A 167 -11.65 23.33 5.93
CA GLU A 167 -11.33 24.71 5.54
C GLU A 167 -12.29 25.28 4.46
N GLU A 168 -12.93 24.42 3.69
CA GLU A 168 -13.88 24.82 2.65
C GLU A 168 -15.29 25.10 3.19
N HIS A 169 -15.53 24.85 4.47
CA HIS A 169 -16.81 25.09 5.15
C HIS A 169 -18.03 24.46 4.42
N MET A 170 -17.81 23.28 3.80
CA MET A 170 -18.85 22.54 3.09
C MET A 170 -19.87 21.94 4.05
N LYS A 171 -21.06 21.62 3.54
CA LYS A 171 -22.02 20.80 4.27
C LYS A 171 -21.43 19.38 4.46
N PRO A 172 -21.68 18.69 5.59
CA PRO A 172 -21.07 17.40 5.89
C PRO A 172 -21.21 16.36 4.77
N GLY A 173 -22.36 16.26 4.12
CA GLY A 173 -22.56 15.36 2.99
C GLY A 173 -21.79 15.76 1.74
N GLN A 174 -21.65 17.06 1.46
CA GLN A 174 -20.85 17.58 0.36
C GLN A 174 -19.37 17.29 0.60
N GLU A 175 -18.86 17.58 1.78
CA GLU A 175 -17.48 17.30 2.17
C GLU A 175 -17.13 15.82 2.00
N ALA A 176 -17.96 14.92 2.53
CA ALA A 176 -17.77 13.48 2.40
C ALA A 176 -17.74 13.01 0.94
N GLY A 177 -18.64 13.54 0.10
CA GLY A 177 -18.69 13.23 -1.33
C GLY A 177 -17.46 13.72 -2.07
N VAL A 178 -17.01 14.94 -1.81
CA VAL A 178 -15.79 15.53 -2.39
C VAL A 178 -14.57 14.74 -1.94
N LYS A 179 -14.42 14.46 -0.65
CA LYS A 179 -13.32 13.66 -0.11
C LYS A 179 -13.23 12.29 -0.78
N LYS A 180 -14.37 11.60 -0.89
CA LYS A 180 -14.47 10.31 -1.57
C LYS A 180 -14.01 10.39 -3.04
N ALA A 181 -14.44 11.41 -3.77
CA ALA A 181 -14.08 11.61 -5.16
C ALA A 181 -12.58 11.90 -5.33
N LEU A 182 -12.03 12.82 -4.53
CA LEU A 182 -10.60 13.19 -4.59
C LEU A 182 -9.69 12.01 -4.26
N ASN A 183 -9.99 11.24 -3.19
CA ASN A 183 -9.22 10.03 -2.86
C ASN A 183 -9.31 8.97 -3.96
N ALA A 184 -10.47 8.85 -4.62
CA ALA A 184 -10.60 7.93 -5.76
C ALA A 184 -9.78 8.38 -6.97
N PHE A 185 -9.70 9.68 -7.26
CA PHE A 185 -8.83 10.19 -8.32
C PHE A 185 -7.36 9.90 -8.04
N THR A 186 -6.90 10.04 -6.81
CA THR A 186 -5.54 9.70 -6.41
C THR A 186 -5.23 8.22 -6.63
N ARG A 187 -6.16 7.32 -6.31
CA ARG A 187 -5.97 5.87 -6.41
C ARG A 187 -6.17 5.31 -7.82
N PHE A 188 -7.18 5.76 -8.54
CA PHE A 188 -7.60 5.13 -9.80
C PHE A 188 -7.33 5.99 -11.03
N GLY A 189 -7.05 7.29 -10.86
CA GLY A 189 -6.97 8.25 -11.96
C GLY A 189 -8.31 8.39 -12.70
N PHE A 190 -8.33 9.22 -13.72
CA PHE A 190 -9.56 9.48 -14.50
C PHE A 190 -9.99 8.27 -15.34
N ALA A 191 -9.03 7.49 -15.84
CA ALA A 191 -9.31 6.40 -16.77
C ALA A 191 -9.93 5.15 -16.13
N LYS A 192 -9.66 4.92 -14.84
CA LYS A 192 -10.07 3.69 -14.12
C LYS A 192 -11.04 3.96 -12.97
N LEU A 193 -11.72 5.11 -12.95
CA LEU A 193 -12.64 5.48 -11.87
C LEU A 193 -13.78 4.48 -11.70
N PRO A 194 -14.07 4.02 -10.47
CA PRO A 194 -15.23 3.20 -10.18
C PRO A 194 -16.56 3.90 -10.54
N LYS A 195 -17.54 3.15 -11.03
CA LYS A 195 -18.88 3.69 -11.35
C LYS A 195 -19.55 4.44 -10.20
N SER A 196 -19.28 4.03 -8.96
CA SER A 196 -19.78 4.71 -7.76
C SER A 196 -19.27 6.15 -7.60
N ILE A 197 -18.11 6.47 -8.17
CA ILE A 197 -17.54 7.82 -8.13
C ILE A 197 -18.23 8.74 -9.13
N TYR A 198 -18.58 8.24 -10.31
CA TYR A 198 -19.43 8.99 -11.25
C TYR A 198 -20.80 9.30 -10.64
N ALA A 199 -21.42 8.32 -9.96
CA ALA A 199 -22.66 8.55 -9.23
C ALA A 199 -22.50 9.61 -8.12
N THR A 200 -21.38 9.59 -7.40
CA THR A 200 -21.04 10.60 -6.39
C THR A 200 -20.91 11.99 -7.04
N GLY A 201 -20.23 12.11 -8.19
CA GLY A 201 -20.11 13.36 -8.93
C GLY A 201 -21.46 13.92 -9.36
N ILE A 202 -22.33 13.09 -9.97
CA ILE A 202 -23.68 13.49 -10.37
C ILE A 202 -24.49 13.95 -9.12
N TRP A 203 -24.40 13.23 -8.01
CA TRP A 203 -25.07 13.61 -6.78
C TRP A 203 -24.57 14.94 -6.23
N LEU A 204 -23.26 15.23 -6.28
CA LEU A 204 -22.69 16.52 -5.87
C LEU A 204 -23.22 17.66 -6.74
N ILE A 205 -23.31 17.47 -8.07
CA ILE A 205 -23.87 18.46 -8.99
C ILE A 205 -25.34 18.72 -8.68
N LEU A 206 -26.16 17.68 -8.59
CA LEU A 206 -27.61 17.81 -8.42
C LEU A 206 -28.02 18.32 -7.03
N ARG A 207 -27.32 17.87 -5.99
CA ARG A 207 -27.70 18.16 -4.59
C ARG A 207 -27.08 19.45 -4.04
N TYR A 208 -25.85 19.77 -4.47
CA TYR A 208 -25.06 20.87 -3.93
C TYR A 208 -24.68 21.92 -4.99
N HIS A 209 -25.15 21.73 -6.23
CA HIS A 209 -24.89 22.64 -7.36
C HIS A 209 -23.37 22.83 -7.64
N MET A 210 -22.57 21.82 -7.33
CA MET A 210 -21.14 21.85 -7.57
C MET A 210 -20.87 21.95 -9.07
N ASN A 211 -20.04 22.90 -9.47
CA ASN A 211 -19.67 23.08 -10.88
C ASN A 211 -18.26 22.53 -11.17
N MET A 212 -17.90 22.49 -12.45
CA MET A 212 -16.60 21.95 -12.87
C MET A 212 -15.43 22.82 -12.42
N GLU A 213 -15.59 24.13 -12.36
CA GLU A 213 -14.55 25.07 -11.90
C GLU A 213 -14.18 24.82 -10.44
N GLU A 214 -15.19 24.66 -9.59
CA GLU A 214 -15.01 24.31 -8.17
C GLU A 214 -14.34 22.93 -8.03
N ALA A 215 -14.77 21.93 -8.80
CA ALA A 215 -14.17 20.59 -8.78
C ALA A 215 -12.68 20.62 -9.17
N VAL A 216 -12.31 21.36 -10.21
CA VAL A 216 -10.91 21.54 -10.64
C VAL A 216 -10.11 22.30 -9.59
N ARG A 217 -10.67 23.34 -8.98
CA ARG A 217 -10.03 24.10 -7.91
C ARG A 217 -9.69 23.20 -6.72
N LEU A 218 -10.65 22.36 -6.28
CA LEU A 218 -10.44 21.44 -5.17
C LEU A 218 -9.43 20.35 -5.52
N TYR A 219 -9.50 19.82 -6.74
CA TYR A 219 -8.51 18.86 -7.23
C TYR A 219 -7.09 19.47 -7.16
N ASN A 220 -6.88 20.66 -7.73
CA ASN A 220 -5.57 21.31 -7.75
C ASN A 220 -5.07 21.67 -6.33
N LYS A 221 -5.98 22.05 -5.43
CA LYS A 221 -5.60 22.41 -4.05
C LYS A 221 -5.20 21.21 -3.20
N TYR A 222 -5.89 20.08 -3.33
CA TYR A 222 -5.74 18.97 -2.38
C TYR A 222 -4.96 17.77 -2.92
N ILE A 223 -4.95 17.54 -4.23
CA ILE A 223 -4.27 16.39 -4.83
C ILE A 223 -3.42 16.73 -6.05
N GLY A 224 -3.67 17.85 -6.74
CA GLY A 224 -2.94 18.27 -7.92
C GLY A 224 -1.62 18.94 -7.56
N ASP A 225 -0.57 18.18 -7.33
CA ASP A 225 0.74 18.69 -6.88
C ASP A 225 1.63 19.22 -8.03
N TRP A 226 1.09 19.39 -9.24
CA TRP A 226 1.84 19.87 -10.41
C TRP A 226 2.18 21.36 -10.35
N GLY A 227 3.47 21.68 -10.55
CA GLY A 227 3.93 23.06 -10.73
C GLY A 227 3.78 23.95 -9.50
N GLY A 228 3.50 23.36 -8.36
CA GLY A 228 3.32 24.06 -7.10
C GLY A 228 4.53 23.99 -6.17
N THR A 229 4.30 24.26 -4.91
CA THR A 229 5.23 24.01 -3.82
C THR A 229 5.45 22.53 -3.64
N SER A 230 6.65 22.14 -3.21
CA SER A 230 6.94 20.73 -2.90
C SER A 230 5.95 20.18 -1.87
N THR A 231 5.46 18.97 -2.12
CA THR A 231 4.63 18.23 -1.17
C THR A 231 5.49 17.21 -0.44
N THR A 232 5.44 17.23 0.88
CA THR A 232 6.14 16.27 1.73
C THR A 232 5.14 15.33 2.37
N TYR A 233 5.38 14.02 2.24
CA TYR A 233 4.68 12.99 2.99
C TYR A 233 5.58 12.48 4.09
N ARG A 234 5.05 12.32 5.30
CA ARG A 234 5.76 11.74 6.43
C ARG A 234 4.92 10.63 7.06
N PHE A 235 5.56 9.50 7.28
CA PHE A 235 4.96 8.33 7.90
C PHE A 235 5.75 7.97 9.16
N GLU A 236 5.07 7.83 10.28
CA GLU A 236 5.64 7.51 11.57
C GLU A 236 5.09 6.18 12.07
N ALA A 237 5.97 5.18 12.17
CA ALA A 237 5.65 3.91 12.84
C ALA A 237 5.70 4.11 14.35
N VAL A 238 4.62 3.76 15.03
CA VAL A 238 4.43 3.97 16.46
C VAL A 238 4.24 2.64 17.16
N MET A 239 5.04 2.38 18.18
CA MET A 239 4.85 1.27 19.11
C MET A 239 4.21 1.76 20.40
N VAL A 240 3.31 0.95 20.96
CA VAL A 240 2.58 1.24 22.21
C VAL A 240 3.08 0.27 23.27
N ASP A 241 3.69 0.80 24.32
CA ASP A 241 4.05 -0.02 25.47
C ASP A 241 2.78 -0.56 26.14
N VAL A 242 2.66 -1.88 26.22
CA VAL A 242 1.45 -2.56 26.72
C VAL A 242 1.19 -2.22 28.20
N SER A 243 2.26 -2.02 28.99
CA SER A 243 2.16 -1.79 30.44
C SER A 243 1.87 -0.33 30.78
N THR A 244 2.53 0.60 30.11
CA THR A 244 2.45 2.05 30.42
C THR A 244 1.48 2.80 29.52
N ARG A 245 1.05 2.19 28.41
CA ARG A 245 0.26 2.84 27.34
C ARG A 245 0.97 4.02 26.68
N GLN A 246 2.28 4.14 26.87
CA GLN A 246 3.06 5.18 26.23
C GLN A 246 3.33 4.84 24.77
N GLU A 247 3.19 5.84 23.92
CA GLU A 247 3.47 5.74 22.49
C GLU A 247 4.89 6.24 22.20
N ARG A 248 5.60 5.52 21.34
CA ARG A 248 6.93 5.91 20.87
C ARG A 248 7.04 5.74 19.36
N VAL A 249 7.45 6.77 18.66
CA VAL A 249 7.84 6.67 17.25
C VAL A 249 9.15 5.88 17.15
N VAL A 250 9.14 4.80 16.37
CA VAL A 250 10.27 3.87 16.24
C VAL A 250 10.94 3.93 14.87
N LYS A 251 10.21 4.34 13.85
CA LYS A 251 10.74 4.55 12.49
C LYS A 251 9.95 5.66 11.78
N THR A 252 10.63 6.45 10.95
CA THR A 252 10.02 7.51 10.15
C THR A 252 10.51 7.43 8.72
N ILE A 253 9.60 7.64 7.76
CA ILE A 253 9.89 7.85 6.33
C ILE A 253 9.37 9.25 5.97
N ILE A 254 10.17 10.02 5.21
CA ILE A 254 9.83 11.36 4.68
C ILE A 254 10.08 11.37 3.18
#